data_e6e7909d92473bcb73da98f09c6120e6
#
_entry.id   e6e7909d92473bcb73da98f09c6120e6
#
_cell.length_a   1.000
_cell.length_b   1.000
_cell.length_c   1.000
_cell.angle_alpha   90.00
_cell.angle_beta   90.00
_cell.angle_gamma   90.00
#
_symmetry.space_group_name_H-M   'P 1'
#
loop_
_entity.id
_entity.type
_entity.pdbx_description
1 polymer ?
#
loop_
_entity_poly.entity_id
_entity_poly.type
_entity_poly.pdbx_seq_one_letter_code
_entity_poly.pdbx_strand_id
1 'polypeptide(L)'
;MLTIDHLTKTYGDKKAVDDLTLHIAPGEIYGFIGHNGAGKTTTLKACAGILPFDAGEIRVAGVDMKTRPLDGKRLLAYLPDNPDLYDYLSGIQYLNFIADVFGVDKDTRAARIRDLANRFVLTEDLAQPISAYSHGMKQKLAMISAWLHEPKLILMDEPFVGLDPVASHLLKEMMRQHCDRGGAIFFSTHVLEVAEKLCDKVAIIRQGKLVASGTMDEVKGNASLEDVFLELEENHDA
;
A
#
# COMPACT_ATOMS: atom_id res chain seq x y z
N MET A 1 -7.59 12.25 -0.37
CA MET A 1 -7.14 11.31 0.69
C MET A 1 -5.64 11.38 0.91
N LEU A 2 -4.81 11.19 -0.11
CA LEU A 2 -3.36 11.43 -0.08
C LEU A 2 -3.01 12.55 -1.04
N THR A 3 -2.18 13.50 -0.59
CA THR A 3 -1.58 14.54 -1.42
C THR A 3 -0.07 14.44 -1.29
N ILE A 4 0.61 14.34 -2.41
CA ILE A 4 2.06 14.38 -2.54
C ILE A 4 2.36 15.59 -3.42
N ASP A 5 3.15 16.54 -2.92
CA ASP A 5 3.48 17.79 -3.59
C ASP A 5 5.00 17.93 -3.69
N HIS A 6 5.53 17.90 -4.93
CA HIS A 6 6.94 18.08 -5.24
C HIS A 6 7.89 17.22 -4.40
N LEU A 7 7.50 15.97 -4.13
CA LEU A 7 8.28 15.03 -3.32
C LEU A 7 9.62 14.72 -3.98
N THR A 8 10.71 14.96 -3.25
CA THR A 8 12.05 14.58 -3.67
C THR A 8 12.75 13.79 -2.57
N LYS A 9 13.36 12.66 -2.96
CA LYS A 9 14.20 11.83 -2.10
C LYS A 9 15.47 11.40 -2.80
N THR A 10 16.61 11.67 -2.18
CA THR A 10 17.96 11.40 -2.71
C THR A 10 18.70 10.43 -1.79
N TYR A 11 19.49 9.54 -2.36
CA TYR A 11 20.45 8.67 -1.69
C TYR A 11 21.83 8.88 -2.34
N GLY A 12 22.74 9.56 -1.63
CA GLY A 12 23.99 10.02 -2.23
C GLY A 12 23.70 10.92 -3.43
N ASP A 13 24.23 10.58 -4.59
CA ASP A 13 24.01 11.33 -5.84
C ASP A 13 22.75 10.89 -6.62
N LYS A 14 22.08 9.81 -6.19
CA LYS A 14 20.93 9.27 -6.89
C LYS A 14 19.64 9.83 -6.33
N LYS A 15 18.85 10.54 -7.15
CA LYS A 15 17.46 10.86 -6.83
C LYS A 15 16.58 9.61 -7.03
N ALA A 16 16.10 9.05 -5.94
CA ALA A 16 15.20 7.90 -5.97
C ALA A 16 13.74 8.31 -6.23
N VAL A 17 13.40 9.55 -5.86
CA VAL A 17 12.15 10.24 -6.24
C VAL A 17 12.54 11.67 -6.58
N ASP A 18 12.11 12.18 -7.73
CA ASP A 18 12.48 13.48 -8.26
C ASP A 18 11.22 14.26 -8.65
N ASP A 19 10.83 15.21 -7.80
CA ASP A 19 9.73 16.15 -8.04
C ASP A 19 8.35 15.48 -8.28
N LEU A 20 8.04 14.44 -7.51
CA LEU A 20 6.78 13.70 -7.66
C LEU A 20 5.61 14.48 -7.08
N THR A 21 4.60 14.75 -7.92
CA THR A 21 3.31 15.31 -7.50
C THR A 21 2.19 14.34 -7.85
N LEU A 22 1.35 13.98 -6.86
CA LEU A 22 0.26 13.02 -7.00
C LEU A 22 -0.86 13.31 -6.02
N HIS A 23 -2.11 13.10 -6.47
CA HIS A 23 -3.29 13.27 -5.64
C HIS A 23 -4.22 12.06 -5.73
N ILE A 24 -4.59 11.49 -4.57
CA ILE A 24 -5.51 10.35 -4.45
C ILE A 24 -6.73 10.80 -3.67
N ALA A 25 -7.92 10.67 -4.28
CA ALA A 25 -9.19 11.02 -3.66
C ALA A 25 -9.71 9.89 -2.75
N PRO A 26 -10.66 10.19 -1.83
CA PRO A 26 -11.44 9.14 -1.17
C PRO A 26 -12.19 8.29 -2.19
N GLY A 27 -12.31 7.00 -1.95
CA GLY A 27 -12.99 6.05 -2.83
C GLY A 27 -12.13 5.46 -3.95
N GLU A 28 -10.87 5.91 -4.11
CA GLU A 28 -10.00 5.48 -5.21
C GLU A 28 -9.09 4.31 -4.82
N ILE A 29 -8.97 3.33 -5.70
CA ILE A 29 -7.87 2.39 -5.78
C ILE A 29 -6.88 2.93 -6.79
N TYR A 30 -5.71 3.33 -6.32
CA TYR A 30 -4.68 3.97 -7.13
C TYR A 30 -3.45 3.06 -7.29
N GLY A 31 -3.12 2.69 -8.51
CA GLY A 31 -1.96 1.88 -8.85
C GLY A 31 -0.71 2.72 -9.10
N PHE A 32 0.41 2.34 -8.51
CA PHE A 32 1.71 2.96 -8.71
C PHE A 32 2.64 1.97 -9.42
N ILE A 33 2.88 2.21 -10.71
CA ILE A 33 3.44 1.26 -11.64
C ILE A 33 4.87 1.68 -12.02
N GLY A 34 5.77 0.72 -12.15
CA GLY A 34 7.15 0.97 -12.59
C GLY A 34 8.02 -0.25 -12.34
N HIS A 35 9.19 -0.28 -12.98
CA HIS A 35 10.19 -1.33 -12.75
C HIS A 35 10.75 -1.33 -11.33
N ASN A 36 11.46 -2.39 -10.97
CA ASN A 36 12.21 -2.45 -9.72
C ASN A 36 13.27 -1.34 -9.70
N GLY A 37 13.31 -0.60 -8.59
CA GLY A 37 14.21 0.55 -8.46
C GLY A 37 13.69 1.87 -9.06
N ALA A 38 12.47 1.92 -9.62
CA ALA A 38 11.88 3.14 -10.16
C ALA A 38 11.54 4.20 -9.09
N GLY A 39 11.50 3.83 -7.78
CA GLY A 39 11.18 4.76 -6.70
C GLY A 39 9.88 4.44 -5.95
N LYS A 40 9.16 3.36 -6.31
CA LYS A 40 7.87 2.98 -5.75
C LYS A 40 7.90 2.80 -4.22
N THR A 41 8.72 1.88 -3.74
CA THR A 41 8.90 1.61 -2.30
C THR A 41 9.36 2.84 -1.52
N THR A 42 10.27 3.65 -2.10
CA THR A 42 10.73 4.90 -1.50
C THR A 42 9.59 5.88 -1.31
N THR A 43 8.73 6.05 -2.32
CA THR A 43 7.55 6.91 -2.26
C THR A 43 6.56 6.42 -1.19
N LEU A 44 6.22 5.13 -1.18
CA LEU A 44 5.29 4.55 -0.20
C LEU A 44 5.82 4.70 1.24
N LYS A 45 7.12 4.44 1.47
CA LYS A 45 7.74 4.62 2.79
C LYS A 45 7.79 6.08 3.24
N ALA A 46 7.99 7.02 2.31
CA ALA A 46 7.89 8.45 2.61
C ALA A 46 6.45 8.84 3.00
N CYS A 47 5.44 8.38 2.25
CA CYS A 47 4.03 8.59 2.57
C CYS A 47 3.63 7.99 3.92
N ALA A 48 4.17 6.83 4.27
CA ALA A 48 3.96 6.18 5.57
C ALA A 48 4.69 6.88 6.74
N GLY A 49 5.54 7.88 6.46
CA GLY A 49 6.36 8.56 7.47
C GLY A 49 7.42 7.64 8.09
N ILE A 50 7.82 6.58 7.39
CA ILE A 50 8.89 5.64 7.76
C ILE A 50 10.24 6.20 7.29
N LEU A 51 10.23 6.82 6.10
CA LEU A 51 11.41 7.37 5.47
C LEU A 51 11.33 8.90 5.40
N PRO A 52 12.33 9.64 5.92
CA PRO A 52 12.39 11.09 5.73
C PRO A 52 12.68 11.42 4.26
N PHE A 53 12.08 12.49 3.76
CA PHE A 53 12.29 13.00 2.41
C PHE A 53 12.97 14.38 2.45
N ASP A 54 13.59 14.77 1.32
CA ASP A 54 14.48 15.93 1.28
C ASP A 54 13.73 17.22 0.93
N ALA A 55 12.73 17.14 0.02
CA ALA A 55 11.89 18.27 -0.36
C ALA A 55 10.44 17.84 -0.64
N GLY A 56 9.55 18.80 -0.66
CA GLY A 56 8.13 18.61 -0.91
C GLY A 56 7.27 18.49 0.34
N GLU A 57 6.03 18.10 0.14
CA GLU A 57 5.02 17.95 1.19
C GLU A 57 4.21 16.67 0.98
N ILE A 58 3.85 16.00 2.08
CA ILE A 58 2.94 14.83 2.07
C ILE A 58 1.84 15.07 3.09
N ARG A 59 0.57 14.94 2.66
CA ARG A 59 -0.60 15.04 3.53
C ARG A 59 -1.47 13.80 3.41
N VAL A 60 -1.84 13.23 4.56
CA VAL A 60 -2.79 12.12 4.68
C VAL A 60 -4.08 12.63 5.30
N ALA A 61 -5.19 12.56 4.56
CA ALA A 61 -6.48 13.11 4.97
C ALA A 61 -6.39 14.55 5.50
N GLY A 62 -5.56 15.39 4.84
CA GLY A 62 -5.30 16.77 5.21
C GLY A 62 -4.28 16.99 6.33
N VAL A 63 -3.79 15.90 6.97
CA VAL A 63 -2.76 15.98 8.02
C VAL A 63 -1.38 15.94 7.39
N ASP A 64 -0.58 16.96 7.65
CA ASP A 64 0.81 17.05 7.19
C ASP A 64 1.71 16.06 7.92
N MET A 65 2.38 15.20 7.16
CA MET A 65 3.21 14.11 7.67
C MET A 65 4.56 14.59 8.25
N LYS A 66 4.98 15.81 7.95
CA LYS A 66 6.22 16.41 8.48
C LYS A 66 6.00 17.07 9.83
N THR A 67 4.90 17.79 9.99
CA THR A 67 4.60 18.56 11.21
C THR A 67 3.79 17.77 12.23
N ARG A 68 2.94 16.83 11.78
CA ARG A 68 2.09 15.99 12.64
C ARG A 68 2.15 14.50 12.25
N PRO A 69 3.35 13.88 12.28
CA PRO A 69 3.52 12.51 11.77
C PRO A 69 2.72 11.46 12.53
N LEU A 70 2.54 11.61 13.85
CA LEU A 70 1.78 10.65 14.65
C LEU A 70 0.28 10.69 14.33
N ASP A 71 -0.27 11.88 14.09
CA ASP A 71 -1.67 12.05 13.70
C ASP A 71 -1.92 11.45 12.31
N GLY A 72 -1.00 11.69 11.37
CA GLY A 72 -1.07 11.09 10.04
C GLY A 72 -0.95 9.56 10.07
N LYS A 73 -0.01 9.02 10.86
CA LYS A 73 0.17 7.56 11.01
C LYS A 73 -1.06 6.85 11.59
N ARG A 74 -1.84 7.51 12.42
CA ARG A 74 -3.11 6.94 12.94
C ARG A 74 -4.18 6.79 11.86
N LEU A 75 -4.06 7.52 10.75
CA LEU A 75 -5.04 7.53 9.66
C LEU A 75 -4.68 6.56 8.54
N LEU A 76 -3.50 5.93 8.59
CA LEU A 76 -3.03 5.04 7.54
C LEU A 76 -2.57 3.69 8.06
N ALA A 77 -2.55 2.70 7.16
CA ALA A 77 -1.80 1.46 7.32
C ALA A 77 -0.76 1.36 6.21
N TYR A 78 0.38 0.70 6.49
CA TYR A 78 1.39 0.39 5.50
C TYR A 78 1.71 -1.11 5.52
N LEU A 79 1.58 -1.75 4.35
CA LEU A 79 1.93 -3.14 4.10
C LEU A 79 3.17 -3.18 3.20
N PRO A 80 4.35 -3.58 3.73
CA PRO A 80 5.53 -3.81 2.91
C PRO A 80 5.38 -5.10 2.08
N ASP A 81 6.18 -5.24 1.02
CA ASP A 81 6.28 -6.46 0.21
C ASP A 81 6.70 -7.69 1.02
N ASN A 82 7.58 -7.49 1.98
CA ASN A 82 8.01 -8.52 2.92
C ASN A 82 7.72 -8.05 4.37
N PRO A 83 6.64 -8.55 5.01
CA PRO A 83 6.30 -8.14 6.36
C PRO A 83 7.32 -8.65 7.37
N ASP A 84 8.00 -7.72 8.04
CA ASP A 84 8.87 -8.01 9.18
C ASP A 84 8.04 -7.98 10.47
N LEU A 85 7.52 -9.15 10.84
CA LEU A 85 6.65 -9.33 12.00
C LEU A 85 7.48 -9.79 13.22
N TYR A 86 6.92 -9.59 14.42
CA TYR A 86 7.58 -10.02 15.67
C TYR A 86 7.49 -11.54 15.83
N ASP A 87 8.47 -12.27 15.32
CA ASP A 87 8.50 -13.74 15.22
C ASP A 87 8.33 -14.46 16.57
N TYR A 88 8.66 -13.81 17.69
CA TYR A 88 8.53 -14.34 19.06
C TYR A 88 7.11 -14.23 19.63
N LEU A 89 6.20 -13.48 18.97
CA LEU A 89 4.80 -13.38 19.35
C LEU A 89 3.98 -14.45 18.65
N SER A 90 2.84 -14.84 19.26
CA SER A 90 1.80 -15.55 18.51
C SER A 90 1.02 -14.56 17.62
N GLY A 91 0.33 -15.07 16.59
CA GLY A 91 -0.50 -14.24 15.71
C GLY A 91 -1.51 -13.39 16.48
N ILE A 92 -2.21 -13.99 17.46
CA ILE A 92 -3.17 -13.26 18.30
C ILE A 92 -2.52 -12.21 19.21
N GLN A 93 -1.33 -12.49 19.74
CA GLN A 93 -0.58 -11.50 20.53
C GLN A 93 -0.16 -10.31 19.68
N TYR A 94 0.32 -10.55 18.45
CA TYR A 94 0.67 -9.50 17.51
C TYR A 94 -0.54 -8.63 17.15
N LEU A 95 -1.69 -9.23 16.81
CA LEU A 95 -2.90 -8.46 16.48
C LEU A 95 -3.41 -7.65 17.67
N ASN A 96 -3.36 -8.20 18.90
CA ASN A 96 -3.71 -7.43 20.10
C ASN A 96 -2.73 -6.27 20.34
N PHE A 97 -1.43 -6.48 20.13
CA PHE A 97 -0.43 -5.42 20.24
C PHE A 97 -0.73 -4.27 19.24
N ILE A 98 -1.00 -4.60 17.97
CA ILE A 98 -1.37 -3.59 16.97
C ILE A 98 -2.66 -2.85 17.39
N ALA A 99 -3.67 -3.58 17.86
CA ALA A 99 -4.91 -2.97 18.34
C ALA A 99 -4.67 -2.00 19.51
N ASP A 100 -3.77 -2.32 20.45
CA ASP A 100 -3.39 -1.43 21.54
C ASP A 100 -2.68 -0.17 21.04
N VAL A 101 -1.75 -0.31 20.09
CA VAL A 101 -1.04 0.83 19.47
C VAL A 101 -2.01 1.83 18.83
N PHE A 102 -3.06 1.33 18.16
CA PHE A 102 -4.06 2.17 17.51
C PHE A 102 -5.27 2.50 18.39
N GLY A 103 -5.30 2.04 19.64
CA GLY A 103 -6.36 2.36 20.60
C GLY A 103 -7.71 1.69 20.29
N VAL A 104 -7.71 0.53 19.64
CA VAL A 104 -8.93 -0.24 19.38
C VAL A 104 -9.40 -0.93 20.68
N ASP A 105 -10.61 -0.65 21.11
CA ASP A 105 -11.18 -1.22 22.35
C ASP A 105 -11.33 -2.75 22.27
N LYS A 106 -11.44 -3.41 23.46
CA LYS A 106 -11.39 -4.87 23.57
C LYS A 106 -12.50 -5.59 22.82
N ASP A 107 -13.72 -5.07 22.87
CA ASP A 107 -14.87 -5.73 22.26
C ASP A 107 -14.83 -5.61 20.74
N THR A 108 -14.53 -4.41 20.26
CA THR A 108 -14.32 -4.12 18.83
C THR A 108 -13.18 -4.94 18.26
N ARG A 109 -12.02 -5.00 18.96
CA ARG A 109 -10.85 -5.78 18.46
C ARG A 109 -11.18 -7.26 18.37
N ALA A 110 -11.83 -7.84 19.37
CA ALA A 110 -12.18 -9.27 19.37
C ALA A 110 -13.09 -9.64 18.19
N ALA A 111 -14.08 -8.80 17.90
CA ALA A 111 -14.97 -8.99 16.77
C ALA A 111 -14.24 -8.86 15.44
N ARG A 112 -13.41 -7.81 15.27
CA ARG A 112 -12.64 -7.56 14.03
C ARG A 112 -11.61 -8.64 13.78
N ILE A 113 -10.83 -9.05 14.79
CA ILE A 113 -9.83 -10.11 14.64
C ILE A 113 -10.51 -11.40 14.19
N ARG A 114 -11.64 -11.76 14.79
CA ARG A 114 -12.38 -12.98 14.42
C ARG A 114 -12.86 -12.91 12.97
N ASP A 115 -13.48 -11.81 12.57
CA ASP A 115 -13.97 -11.63 11.19
C ASP A 115 -12.84 -11.71 10.18
N LEU A 116 -11.79 -10.91 10.36
CA LEU A 116 -10.66 -10.85 9.45
C LEU A 116 -9.88 -12.18 9.39
N ALA A 117 -9.65 -12.82 10.55
CA ALA A 117 -8.94 -14.10 10.59
C ALA A 117 -9.74 -15.21 9.89
N ASN A 118 -11.08 -15.22 10.04
CA ASN A 118 -11.95 -16.16 9.33
C ASN A 118 -11.88 -15.93 7.81
N ARG A 119 -11.93 -14.69 7.35
CA ARG A 119 -11.84 -14.35 5.91
C ARG A 119 -10.53 -14.82 5.28
N PHE A 120 -9.40 -14.66 5.99
CA PHE A 120 -8.08 -15.09 5.51
C PHE A 120 -7.75 -16.56 5.82
N VAL A 121 -8.69 -17.30 6.43
CA VAL A 121 -8.49 -18.70 6.83
C VAL A 121 -7.23 -18.86 7.70
N LEU A 122 -7.12 -18.01 8.73
CA LEU A 122 -5.95 -17.97 9.64
C LEU A 122 -6.37 -18.18 11.12
N THR A 123 -7.64 -18.40 11.39
CA THR A 123 -8.21 -18.46 12.76
C THR A 123 -7.55 -19.51 13.63
N GLU A 124 -7.36 -20.72 13.09
CA GLU A 124 -6.79 -21.87 13.84
C GLU A 124 -5.29 -21.69 14.13
N ASP A 125 -4.62 -20.85 13.32
CA ASP A 125 -3.18 -20.62 13.43
C ASP A 125 -2.82 -19.46 14.36
N LEU A 126 -3.79 -18.62 14.74
CA LEU A 126 -3.52 -17.42 15.55
C LEU A 126 -2.85 -17.71 16.90
N ALA A 127 -3.02 -18.89 17.46
CA ALA A 127 -2.39 -19.30 18.72
C ALA A 127 -0.91 -19.69 18.54
N GLN A 128 -0.47 -19.99 17.31
CA GLN A 128 0.89 -20.42 17.01
C GLN A 128 1.86 -19.22 17.00
N PRO A 129 3.17 -19.42 17.31
CA PRO A 129 4.16 -18.37 17.16
C PRO A 129 4.36 -18.02 15.67
N ILE A 130 4.56 -16.73 15.39
CA ILE A 130 4.76 -16.20 14.02
C ILE A 130 6.00 -16.81 13.34
N SER A 131 7.00 -17.23 14.14
CA SER A 131 8.17 -17.96 13.63
C SER A 131 7.82 -19.27 12.92
N ALA A 132 6.67 -19.88 13.23
CA ALA A 132 6.17 -21.10 12.57
C ALA A 132 5.35 -20.82 11.30
N TYR A 133 5.03 -19.55 11.00
CA TYR A 133 4.21 -19.17 9.85
C TYR A 133 5.00 -19.28 8.55
N SER A 134 4.33 -19.79 7.51
CA SER A 134 4.81 -19.63 6.13
C SER A 134 4.82 -18.17 5.71
N HIS A 135 5.52 -17.85 4.62
CA HIS A 135 5.52 -16.48 4.07
C HIS A 135 4.09 -15.98 3.77
N GLY A 136 3.25 -16.80 3.14
CA GLY A 136 1.84 -16.47 2.86
C GLY A 136 1.01 -16.25 4.13
N MET A 137 1.25 -17.01 5.21
CA MET A 137 0.59 -16.77 6.50
C MET A 137 1.04 -15.45 7.14
N LYS A 138 2.32 -15.10 7.04
CA LYS A 138 2.84 -13.81 7.50
C LYS A 138 2.21 -12.65 6.73
N GLN A 139 2.07 -12.77 5.42
CA GLN A 139 1.36 -11.77 4.60
C GLN A 139 -0.11 -11.63 5.00
N LYS A 140 -0.83 -12.74 5.18
CA LYS A 140 -2.23 -12.72 5.65
C LYS A 140 -2.35 -12.05 7.03
N LEU A 141 -1.46 -12.35 7.97
CA LEU A 141 -1.44 -11.72 9.29
C LEU A 141 -1.17 -10.21 9.21
N ALA A 142 -0.25 -9.77 8.35
CA ALA A 142 0.02 -8.36 8.10
C ALA A 142 -1.20 -7.65 7.49
N MET A 143 -1.91 -8.29 6.57
CA MET A 143 -3.17 -7.76 6.02
C MET A 143 -4.24 -7.62 7.10
N ILE A 144 -4.45 -8.64 7.94
CA ILE A 144 -5.39 -8.54 9.06
C ILE A 144 -5.04 -7.34 9.94
N SER A 145 -3.76 -7.18 10.28
CA SER A 145 -3.30 -6.07 11.13
C SER A 145 -3.56 -4.69 10.50
N ALA A 146 -3.43 -4.57 9.18
CA ALA A 146 -3.65 -3.32 8.45
C ALA A 146 -5.12 -2.87 8.47
N TRP A 147 -6.06 -3.80 8.37
CA TRP A 147 -7.49 -3.49 8.42
C TRP A 147 -8.06 -3.36 9.84
N LEU A 148 -7.32 -3.82 10.86
CA LEU A 148 -7.81 -3.92 12.23
C LEU A 148 -8.26 -2.59 12.84
N HIS A 149 -7.55 -1.49 12.55
CA HIS A 149 -7.83 -0.16 13.08
C HIS A 149 -8.64 0.75 12.14
N GLU A 150 -9.15 0.20 11.02
CA GLU A 150 -9.97 0.92 10.03
C GLU A 150 -9.30 2.22 9.53
N PRO A 151 -8.11 2.13 8.93
CA PRO A 151 -7.40 3.29 8.42
C PRO A 151 -8.21 3.99 7.33
N LYS A 152 -7.98 5.28 7.11
CA LYS A 152 -8.54 6.01 5.96
C LYS A 152 -7.79 5.72 4.67
N LEU A 153 -6.49 5.49 4.77
CA LEU A 153 -5.59 5.21 3.66
C LEU A 153 -4.82 3.91 3.91
N ILE A 154 -4.77 3.02 2.94
CA ILE A 154 -3.89 1.85 3.00
C ILE A 154 -2.84 1.98 1.90
N LEU A 155 -1.58 1.95 2.31
CA LEU A 155 -0.42 1.92 1.44
C LEU A 155 0.08 0.48 1.36
N MET A 156 0.30 -0.06 0.14
CA MET A 156 0.76 -1.44 -0.02
C MET A 156 1.89 -1.51 -1.05
N ASP A 157 2.96 -2.21 -0.69
CA ASP A 157 4.08 -2.45 -1.59
C ASP A 157 3.99 -3.88 -2.12
N GLU A 158 3.76 -4.04 -3.43
CA GLU A 158 3.63 -5.32 -4.15
C GLU A 158 2.71 -6.36 -3.46
N PRO A 159 1.47 -6.00 -3.08
CA PRO A 159 0.65 -6.79 -2.15
C PRO A 159 0.17 -8.14 -2.68
N PHE A 160 0.28 -8.38 -3.98
CA PHE A 160 -0.18 -9.63 -4.62
C PHE A 160 0.93 -10.67 -4.78
N VAL A 161 2.19 -10.28 -4.56
CA VAL A 161 3.34 -11.19 -4.67
C VAL A 161 3.29 -12.22 -3.54
N GLY A 162 3.37 -13.51 -3.89
CA GLY A 162 3.37 -14.60 -2.92
C GLY A 162 2.01 -15.00 -2.34
N LEU A 163 0.91 -14.37 -2.76
CA LEU A 163 -0.44 -14.79 -2.40
C LEU A 163 -0.95 -15.92 -3.28
N ASP A 164 -1.67 -16.85 -2.66
CA ASP A 164 -2.47 -17.82 -3.40
C ASP A 164 -3.66 -17.13 -4.10
N PRO A 165 -4.28 -17.77 -5.13
CA PRO A 165 -5.37 -17.16 -5.87
C PRO A 165 -6.59 -16.77 -5.01
N VAL A 166 -6.88 -17.53 -3.96
CA VAL A 166 -8.02 -17.26 -3.05
C VAL A 166 -7.75 -16.01 -2.22
N ALA A 167 -6.56 -15.92 -1.60
CA ALA A 167 -6.15 -14.75 -0.83
C ALA A 167 -6.04 -13.50 -1.72
N SER A 168 -5.54 -13.65 -2.97
CA SER A 168 -5.48 -12.56 -3.95
C SER A 168 -6.89 -12.03 -4.32
N HIS A 169 -7.84 -12.93 -4.52
CA HIS A 169 -9.23 -12.55 -4.80
C HIS A 169 -9.85 -11.82 -3.60
N LEU A 170 -9.70 -12.36 -2.40
CA LEU A 170 -10.18 -11.75 -1.17
C LEU A 170 -9.58 -10.34 -0.96
N LEU A 171 -8.28 -10.20 -1.19
CA LEU A 171 -7.61 -8.89 -1.07
C LEU A 171 -8.24 -7.85 -2.01
N LYS A 172 -8.49 -8.20 -3.27
CA LYS A 172 -9.15 -7.31 -4.25
C LYS A 172 -10.53 -6.88 -3.78
N GLU A 173 -11.33 -7.82 -3.26
CA GLU A 173 -12.65 -7.50 -2.70
C GLU A 173 -12.54 -6.56 -1.49
N MET A 174 -11.60 -6.82 -0.58
CA MET A 174 -11.38 -5.97 0.60
C MET A 174 -10.93 -4.56 0.22
N MET A 175 -10.06 -4.43 -0.78
CA MET A 175 -9.63 -3.14 -1.32
C MET A 175 -10.83 -2.35 -1.84
N ARG A 176 -11.69 -2.96 -2.67
CA ARG A 176 -12.89 -2.31 -3.21
C ARG A 176 -13.86 -1.93 -2.08
N GLN A 177 -14.18 -2.84 -1.17
CA GLN A 177 -15.03 -2.56 0.00
C GLN A 177 -14.49 -1.42 0.88
N HIS A 178 -13.17 -1.30 1.02
CA HIS A 178 -12.54 -0.20 1.75
C HIS A 178 -12.77 1.14 1.05
N CYS A 179 -12.59 1.19 -0.27
CA CYS A 179 -12.82 2.39 -1.07
C CYS A 179 -14.30 2.78 -1.11
N ASP A 180 -15.21 1.80 -1.25
CA ASP A 180 -16.67 2.04 -1.24
C ASP A 180 -17.16 2.67 0.08
N ARG A 181 -16.44 2.46 1.18
CA ARG A 181 -16.69 3.09 2.49
C ARG A 181 -16.02 4.46 2.65
N GLY A 182 -15.42 4.99 1.59
CA GLY A 182 -14.76 6.31 1.58
C GLY A 182 -13.30 6.30 2.00
N GLY A 183 -12.69 5.12 2.18
CA GLY A 183 -11.24 4.97 2.30
C GLY A 183 -10.54 5.18 0.96
N ALA A 184 -9.22 5.00 0.92
CA ALA A 184 -8.45 4.95 -0.32
C ALA A 184 -7.33 3.92 -0.22
N ILE A 185 -6.94 3.38 -1.36
CA ILE A 185 -5.84 2.43 -1.51
C ILE A 185 -4.79 3.03 -2.45
N PHE A 186 -3.54 3.01 -2.04
CA PHE A 186 -2.40 3.33 -2.90
C PHE A 186 -1.41 2.17 -2.86
N PHE A 187 -1.23 1.48 -3.96
CA PHE A 187 -0.37 0.31 -3.98
C PHE A 187 0.59 0.30 -5.16
N SER A 188 1.81 -0.19 -4.91
CA SER A 188 2.78 -0.44 -5.96
C SER A 188 2.55 -1.80 -6.61
N THR A 189 2.82 -1.89 -7.90
CA THR A 189 2.89 -3.16 -8.61
C THR A 189 3.71 -3.05 -9.88
N HIS A 190 4.32 -4.17 -10.27
CA HIS A 190 4.89 -4.38 -11.60
C HIS A 190 4.00 -5.31 -12.45
N VAL A 191 2.88 -5.81 -11.90
CA VAL A 191 1.92 -6.68 -12.60
C VAL A 191 0.83 -5.82 -13.23
N LEU A 192 1.02 -5.44 -14.49
CA LEU A 192 0.16 -4.51 -15.22
C LEU A 192 -1.28 -4.99 -15.34
N GLU A 193 -1.49 -6.29 -15.57
CA GLU A 193 -2.82 -6.90 -15.66
C GLU A 193 -3.64 -6.74 -14.36
N VAL A 194 -2.99 -6.80 -13.20
CA VAL A 194 -3.65 -6.55 -11.91
C VAL A 194 -4.07 -5.09 -11.80
N ALA A 195 -3.17 -4.16 -12.15
CA ALA A 195 -3.46 -2.74 -12.12
C ALA A 195 -4.61 -2.39 -13.08
N GLU A 196 -4.58 -2.90 -14.31
CA GLU A 196 -5.60 -2.63 -15.32
C GLU A 196 -7.01 -3.06 -14.91
N LYS A 197 -7.12 -4.20 -14.19
CA LYS A 197 -8.41 -4.74 -13.75
C LYS A 197 -8.94 -4.16 -12.44
N LEU A 198 -8.06 -3.60 -11.61
CA LEU A 198 -8.41 -3.23 -10.23
C LEU A 198 -8.44 -1.72 -9.99
N CYS A 199 -7.55 -0.96 -10.64
CA CYS A 199 -7.34 0.45 -10.35
C CYS A 199 -8.36 1.36 -11.02
N ASP A 200 -8.81 2.37 -10.29
CA ASP A 200 -9.57 3.49 -10.84
C ASP A 200 -8.62 4.46 -11.56
N LYS A 201 -7.43 4.67 -10.97
CA LYS A 201 -6.36 5.51 -11.53
C LYS A 201 -5.01 4.84 -11.37
N VAL A 202 -4.08 5.24 -12.22
CA VAL A 202 -2.70 4.78 -12.18
C VAL A 202 -1.73 5.94 -12.32
N ALA A 203 -0.52 5.75 -11.78
CA ALA A 203 0.65 6.56 -12.06
C ALA A 203 1.79 5.64 -12.47
N ILE A 204 2.47 5.98 -13.56
CA ILE A 204 3.66 5.28 -14.04
C ILE A 204 4.88 6.10 -13.62
N ILE A 205 5.77 5.47 -12.86
CA ILE A 205 7.03 6.08 -12.41
C ILE A 205 8.22 5.38 -13.06
N ARG A 206 9.18 6.19 -13.52
CA ARG A 206 10.45 5.72 -14.09
C ARG A 206 11.59 6.58 -13.56
N GLN A 207 12.66 5.96 -13.05
CA GLN A 207 13.85 6.64 -12.54
C GLN A 207 13.54 7.79 -11.57
N GLY A 208 12.56 7.60 -10.71
CA GLY A 208 12.11 8.58 -9.72
C GLY A 208 11.14 9.63 -10.23
N LYS A 209 10.83 9.68 -11.53
CA LYS A 209 9.96 10.68 -12.14
C LYS A 209 8.61 10.09 -12.55
N LEU A 210 7.57 10.90 -12.41
CA LEU A 210 6.25 10.58 -12.93
C LEU A 210 6.25 10.73 -14.45
N VAL A 211 5.88 9.66 -15.19
CA VAL A 211 5.87 9.66 -16.67
C VAL A 211 4.44 9.80 -17.20
N ALA A 212 3.48 9.17 -16.52
CA ALA A 212 2.06 9.28 -16.84
C ALA A 212 1.21 9.11 -15.58
N SER A 213 0.07 9.79 -15.50
CA SER A 213 -0.92 9.57 -14.44
C SER A 213 -2.30 10.02 -14.89
N GLY A 214 -3.33 9.34 -14.42
CA GLY A 214 -4.73 9.63 -14.74
C GLY A 214 -5.63 8.46 -14.43
N THR A 215 -6.89 8.54 -14.86
CA THR A 215 -7.78 7.39 -14.87
C THR A 215 -7.22 6.29 -15.77
N MET A 216 -7.66 5.06 -15.57
CA MET A 216 -7.21 3.94 -16.39
C MET A 216 -7.44 4.22 -17.89
N ASP A 217 -8.60 4.78 -18.25
CA ASP A 217 -8.93 5.11 -19.64
C ASP A 217 -8.09 6.26 -20.22
N GLU A 218 -7.76 7.28 -19.41
CA GLU A 218 -6.87 8.39 -19.82
C GLU A 218 -5.47 7.91 -20.11
N VAL A 219 -4.93 6.98 -19.30
CA VAL A 219 -3.54 6.51 -19.43
C VAL A 219 -3.41 5.50 -20.56
N LYS A 220 -4.33 4.56 -20.70
CA LYS A 220 -4.23 3.50 -21.71
C LYS A 220 -4.83 3.89 -23.08
N GLY A 221 -5.77 4.82 -23.12
CA GLY A 221 -6.49 5.15 -24.37
C GLY A 221 -7.13 3.91 -25.00
N ASN A 222 -6.76 3.61 -26.24
CA ASN A 222 -7.23 2.43 -27.00
C ASN A 222 -6.28 1.22 -26.95
N ALA A 223 -5.13 1.34 -26.25
CA ALA A 223 -4.13 0.28 -26.10
C ALA A 223 -4.33 -0.50 -24.79
N SER A 224 -3.54 -1.54 -24.55
CA SER A 224 -3.41 -2.14 -23.24
C SER A 224 -2.48 -1.30 -22.35
N LEU A 225 -2.60 -1.45 -21.04
CA LEU A 225 -1.64 -0.79 -20.11
C LEU A 225 -0.21 -1.29 -20.33
N GLU A 226 -0.04 -2.52 -20.79
CA GLU A 226 1.25 -3.12 -21.14
C GLU A 226 1.88 -2.43 -22.36
N ASP A 227 1.09 -2.23 -23.43
CA ASP A 227 1.59 -1.53 -24.63
C ASP A 227 2.04 -0.10 -24.29
N VAL A 228 1.24 0.64 -23.51
CA VAL A 228 1.60 1.99 -23.07
C VAL A 228 2.86 1.98 -22.21
N PHE A 229 2.98 1.02 -21.31
CA PHE A 229 4.15 0.90 -20.44
C PHE A 229 5.42 0.63 -21.26
N LEU A 230 5.37 -0.28 -22.24
CA LEU A 230 6.48 -0.60 -23.14
C LEU A 230 6.87 0.60 -24.02
N GLU A 231 5.88 1.31 -24.58
CA GLU A 231 6.14 2.53 -25.36
C GLU A 231 6.84 3.62 -24.55
N LEU A 232 6.42 3.83 -23.28
CA LEU A 232 7.05 4.78 -22.40
C LEU A 232 8.50 4.37 -22.00
N GLU A 233 8.81 3.08 -22.01
CA GLU A 233 10.16 2.58 -21.79
C GLU A 233 11.06 2.80 -23.01
N GLU A 234 10.57 2.54 -24.23
CA GLU A 234 11.34 2.64 -25.48
C GLU A 234 11.66 4.10 -25.86
N ASN A 235 10.70 5.01 -25.70
CA ASN A 235 10.83 6.42 -26.14
C ASN A 235 11.85 7.26 -25.36
N HIS A 236 12.54 6.71 -24.34
CA HIS A 236 13.51 7.45 -23.54
C HIS A 236 14.94 6.90 -23.61
N ASP A 237 15.19 5.84 -24.39
CA ASP A 237 16.53 5.32 -24.67
C ASP A 237 17.12 5.90 -25.98
N ALA A 238 16.41 6.83 -26.61
CA ALA A 238 16.83 7.61 -27.79
C ALA A 238 17.23 9.07 -27.35
#